data_bfee8326da2e32934ff2a3914b6244a6
#
_entry.id   bfee8326da2e32934ff2a3914b6244a6
#
_cell.length_a   1.000
_cell.length_b   1.000
_cell.length_c   1.000
_cell.angle_alpha   90.00
_cell.angle_beta   90.00
_cell.angle_gamma   90.00
#
_symmetry.space_group_name_H-M   'P 1'
#
loop_
_entity.id
_entity.type
_entity.pdbx_description
1 polymer ?
#
loop_
_entity_poly.entity_id
_entity_poly.type
_entity_poly.pdbx_seq_one_letter_code
_entity_poly.pdbx_strand_id
1 'polypeptide(L)'
;MIKSIYATSDNTIYEKTGSLNSGIDSILELAKISSSAGIFTSRILIKFDLDAVSSSIAAGDITDPKFYLNLYSTNVKETPLAYALAAYPVSQSWQNGVGRMLEPIRQNGYIHDGSSWIYRDKKDLTSTYVATKDTQWTSESLATGTAMKYSSVTGGGTWYTNYYGTESFDHETTDLRMDVTPVINYILQTTASKSAPGTFINDGIILMRSGSQETDAVAYGNIQFFSRETNTVYQPRLEIVYDDSSFDTTGLTELTSDEGVVYVKNLKHEYSTKEKPKIRVVGRDRYLTKTFSTESNYKTIKFLHS
;
A
#
# COMPACT_ATOMS: atom_id res chain seq x y z
N MET A 1 8.35 -13.97 6.42
CA MET A 1 7.11 -14.42 5.72
C MET A 1 6.62 -13.34 4.76
N ILE A 2 5.70 -13.66 3.85
CA ILE A 2 5.06 -12.68 2.97
C ILE A 2 3.54 -12.86 3.10
N LYS A 3 2.82 -11.77 3.32
CA LYS A 3 1.37 -11.72 3.35
C LYS A 3 0.90 -10.63 2.40
N SER A 4 -0.18 -10.85 1.68
CA SER A 4 -0.80 -9.84 0.82
C SER A 4 -2.20 -9.52 1.31
N ILE A 5 -2.56 -8.25 1.28
CA ILE A 5 -3.91 -7.75 1.49
C ILE A 5 -4.35 -6.94 0.27
N TYR A 6 -5.63 -7.03 -0.07
CA TYR A 6 -6.19 -6.37 -1.25
C TYR A 6 -6.83 -5.04 -0.88
N ALA A 7 -6.93 -4.14 -1.86
CA ALA A 7 -7.57 -2.85 -1.66
C ALA A 7 -9.06 -3.02 -1.28
N THR A 8 -9.49 -2.23 -0.31
CA THR A 8 -10.90 -2.12 0.10
C THR A 8 -11.64 -1.02 -0.63
N SER A 9 -10.90 -0.02 -1.10
CA SER A 9 -11.42 1.09 -1.89
C SER A 9 -10.33 1.59 -2.82
N ASP A 10 -10.71 1.96 -4.03
CA ASP A 10 -9.83 2.63 -4.97
C ASP A 10 -10.64 3.53 -5.93
N ASN A 11 -10.05 4.62 -6.36
CA ASN A 11 -10.68 5.56 -7.27
C ASN A 11 -9.63 6.37 -8.02
N THR A 12 -9.92 6.71 -9.27
CA THR A 12 -9.16 7.71 -10.00
C THR A 12 -9.86 9.07 -9.94
N ILE A 13 -9.13 10.09 -9.57
CA ILE A 13 -9.63 11.47 -9.56
C ILE A 13 -9.04 12.25 -10.73
N TYR A 14 -9.92 12.83 -11.56
CA TYR A 14 -9.56 13.46 -12.83
C TYR A 14 -9.72 14.98 -12.78
N GLU A 15 -8.63 15.72 -13.04
CA GLU A 15 -8.65 17.18 -13.06
C GLU A 15 -9.57 17.72 -14.17
N LYS A 16 -9.52 17.10 -15.35
CA LYS A 16 -10.30 17.52 -16.52
C LYS A 16 -11.81 17.43 -16.29
N THR A 17 -12.26 16.49 -15.49
CA THR A 17 -13.66 16.25 -15.14
C THR A 17 -13.82 16.23 -13.63
N GLY A 18 -13.61 17.39 -13.01
CA GLY A 18 -13.40 17.54 -11.57
C GLY A 18 -14.48 16.99 -10.64
N SER A 19 -15.68 16.72 -11.13
CA SER A 19 -16.78 16.10 -10.37
C SER A 19 -17.04 14.64 -10.73
N LEU A 20 -16.27 14.06 -11.65
CA LEU A 20 -16.41 12.66 -12.05
C LEU A 20 -15.88 11.73 -10.95
N ASN A 21 -16.70 10.76 -10.56
CA ASN A 21 -16.31 9.63 -9.74
C ASN A 21 -16.12 8.39 -10.62
N SER A 22 -15.09 7.60 -10.36
CA SER A 22 -14.79 6.35 -11.06
C SER A 22 -14.60 5.16 -10.10
N GLY A 23 -15.24 5.22 -8.93
CA GLY A 23 -15.03 4.28 -7.82
C GLY A 23 -15.42 2.82 -8.08
N ILE A 24 -16.12 2.52 -9.19
CA ILE A 24 -16.39 1.14 -9.63
C ILE A 24 -15.88 0.86 -11.05
N ASP A 25 -14.94 1.67 -11.52
CA ASP A 25 -14.22 1.34 -12.75
C ASP A 25 -13.27 0.17 -12.55
N SER A 26 -13.12 -0.65 -13.59
CA SER A 26 -12.16 -1.77 -13.58
C SER A 26 -10.71 -1.36 -13.85
N ILE A 27 -10.48 -0.09 -14.13
CA ILE A 27 -9.17 0.49 -14.49
C ILE A 27 -8.91 1.74 -13.65
N LEU A 28 -7.71 1.85 -13.12
CA LEU A 28 -7.17 3.04 -12.48
C LEU A 28 -6.22 3.74 -13.45
N GLU A 29 -6.29 5.06 -13.54
CA GLU A 29 -5.52 5.81 -14.53
C GLU A 29 -4.63 6.90 -13.91
N LEU A 30 -3.36 6.89 -14.27
CA LEU A 30 -2.42 7.99 -14.04
C LEU A 30 -2.13 8.69 -15.36
N ALA A 31 -3.01 9.60 -15.72
CA ALA A 31 -2.90 10.40 -16.93
C ALA A 31 -2.25 11.75 -16.65
N LYS A 32 -1.40 12.20 -17.57
CA LYS A 32 -1.02 13.59 -17.72
C LYS A 32 -1.03 13.90 -19.21
N ILE A 33 -2.16 14.41 -19.67
CA ILE A 33 -2.49 14.53 -21.09
C ILE A 33 -2.70 15.98 -21.50
N SER A 34 -2.28 16.30 -22.73
CA SER A 34 -2.53 17.59 -23.35
C SER A 34 -3.89 17.63 -24.01
N SER A 35 -4.57 18.76 -23.90
CA SER A 35 -5.78 19.05 -24.65
C SER A 35 -5.76 20.52 -25.12
N SER A 36 -6.75 20.93 -25.92
CA SER A 36 -6.91 22.31 -26.33
C SER A 36 -7.08 23.31 -25.17
N ALA A 37 -7.50 22.84 -24.01
CA ALA A 37 -7.71 23.66 -22.81
C ALA A 37 -6.51 23.64 -21.83
N GLY A 38 -5.44 22.90 -22.13
CA GLY A 38 -4.26 22.80 -21.29
C GLY A 38 -3.85 21.35 -21.01
N ILE A 39 -2.96 21.19 -20.03
CA ILE A 39 -2.53 19.89 -19.54
C ILE A 39 -3.33 19.54 -18.29
N PHE A 40 -3.85 18.34 -18.28
CA PHE A 40 -4.65 17.81 -17.17
C PHE A 40 -4.01 16.56 -16.61
N THR A 41 -4.09 16.43 -15.28
CA THR A 41 -3.57 15.27 -14.56
C THR A 41 -4.68 14.44 -13.94
N SER A 42 -4.38 13.17 -13.64
CA SER A 42 -5.19 12.33 -12.77
C SER A 42 -4.33 11.71 -11.69
N ARG A 43 -4.96 11.35 -10.58
CA ARG A 43 -4.32 10.70 -9.45
C ARG A 43 -5.15 9.50 -9.01
N ILE A 44 -4.51 8.55 -8.37
CA ILE A 44 -5.18 7.34 -7.87
C ILE A 44 -5.22 7.39 -6.35
N LEU A 45 -6.39 7.12 -5.79
CA LEU A 45 -6.61 6.91 -4.37
C LEU A 45 -6.77 5.41 -4.13
N ILE A 46 -6.08 4.86 -3.13
CA ILE A 46 -6.18 3.43 -2.77
C ILE A 46 -6.22 3.31 -1.25
N LYS A 47 -7.07 2.44 -0.74
CA LYS A 47 -7.17 2.15 0.69
C LYS A 47 -7.14 0.65 0.94
N PHE A 48 -6.41 0.26 1.99
CA PHE A 48 -6.30 -1.11 2.47
C PHE A 48 -6.85 -1.21 3.88
N ASP A 49 -7.39 -2.35 4.26
CA ASP A 49 -7.68 -2.63 5.67
C ASP A 49 -6.39 -3.01 6.40
N LEU A 50 -5.99 -2.20 7.36
CA LEU A 50 -4.76 -2.36 8.13
C LEU A 50 -5.01 -2.83 9.58
N ASP A 51 -6.25 -3.08 9.99
CA ASP A 51 -6.59 -3.38 11.39
C ASP A 51 -5.91 -4.67 11.88
N ALA A 52 -5.98 -5.72 11.07
CA ALA A 52 -5.32 -6.98 11.39
C ALA A 52 -3.79 -6.87 11.41
N VAL A 53 -3.22 -6.03 10.54
CA VAL A 53 -1.78 -5.77 10.48
C VAL A 53 -1.32 -5.01 11.72
N SER A 54 -2.05 -3.95 12.07
CA SER A 54 -1.79 -3.15 13.28
C SER A 54 -1.83 -4.01 14.54
N SER A 55 -2.84 -4.88 14.64
CA SER A 55 -2.99 -5.79 15.78
C SER A 55 -1.83 -6.78 15.87
N SER A 56 -1.40 -7.37 14.76
CA SER A 56 -0.28 -8.31 14.72
C SER A 56 1.07 -7.64 15.02
N ILE A 57 1.26 -6.39 14.63
CA ILE A 57 2.45 -5.61 14.99
C ILE A 57 2.45 -5.32 16.50
N ALA A 58 1.30 -4.91 17.05
CA ALA A 58 1.15 -4.62 18.47
C ALA A 58 1.34 -5.88 19.35
N ALA A 59 0.94 -7.05 18.86
CA ALA A 59 1.15 -8.34 19.53
C ALA A 59 2.60 -8.85 19.44
N GLY A 60 3.42 -8.25 18.56
CA GLY A 60 4.79 -8.72 18.31
C GLY A 60 4.88 -9.92 17.35
N ASP A 61 3.78 -10.32 16.71
CA ASP A 61 3.75 -11.41 15.72
C ASP A 61 4.46 -11.02 14.42
N ILE A 62 4.52 -9.73 14.14
CA ILE A 62 5.16 -9.13 12.97
C ILE A 62 6.25 -8.18 13.45
N THR A 63 7.49 -8.49 13.08
CA THR A 63 8.65 -7.63 13.38
C THR A 63 9.28 -7.08 12.11
N ASP A 64 9.71 -5.82 12.17
CA ASP A 64 10.33 -5.07 11.06
C ASP A 64 9.61 -5.24 9.70
N PRO A 65 8.29 -4.98 9.61
CA PRO A 65 7.56 -5.17 8.37
C PRO A 65 8.00 -4.17 7.30
N LYS A 66 8.12 -4.66 6.06
CA LYS A 66 8.27 -3.85 4.85
C LYS A 66 7.00 -3.97 4.03
N PHE A 67 6.54 -2.85 3.50
CA PHE A 67 5.29 -2.76 2.76
C PHE A 67 5.54 -2.36 1.31
N TYR A 68 5.01 -3.15 0.38
CA TYR A 68 5.13 -2.89 -1.05
C TYR A 68 3.75 -2.76 -1.68
N LEU A 69 3.49 -1.63 -2.32
CA LEU A 69 2.31 -1.42 -3.14
C LEU A 69 2.52 -2.08 -4.50
N ASN A 70 1.68 -3.06 -4.83
CA ASN A 70 1.71 -3.73 -6.12
C ASN A 70 0.48 -3.36 -6.94
N LEU A 71 0.71 -2.79 -8.11
CA LEU A 71 -0.30 -2.53 -9.13
C LEU A 71 0.16 -3.16 -10.44
N TYR A 72 -0.79 -3.76 -11.14
CA TYR A 72 -0.54 -4.42 -12.40
C TYR A 72 -1.05 -3.58 -13.55
N SER A 73 -0.18 -3.29 -14.50
CA SER A 73 -0.52 -2.47 -15.64
C SER A 73 -1.43 -3.20 -16.61
N THR A 74 -2.27 -2.43 -17.27
CA THR A 74 -3.03 -2.88 -18.43
C THR A 74 -2.23 -2.60 -19.70
N ASN A 75 -2.81 -2.86 -20.87
CA ASN A 75 -2.15 -2.58 -22.14
C ASN A 75 -2.02 -1.07 -22.38
N VAL A 76 -0.87 -0.53 -22.06
CA VAL A 76 -0.57 0.90 -22.14
C VAL A 76 -0.07 1.26 -23.54
N LYS A 77 -0.65 2.28 -24.17
CA LYS A 77 -0.32 2.66 -25.55
C LYS A 77 0.68 3.81 -25.66
N GLU A 78 0.78 4.65 -24.65
CA GLU A 78 1.56 5.90 -24.70
C GLU A 78 2.24 6.18 -23.36
N THR A 79 3.27 5.40 -23.01
CA THR A 79 4.12 5.71 -21.87
C THR A 79 5.38 6.44 -22.28
N PRO A 80 5.85 7.41 -21.49
CA PRO A 80 7.18 7.94 -21.66
C PRO A 80 8.25 6.87 -21.40
N LEU A 81 9.41 7.04 -22.03
CA LEU A 81 10.55 6.11 -21.87
C LEU A 81 11.05 6.06 -20.42
N ALA A 82 11.00 7.20 -19.73
CA ALA A 82 11.38 7.30 -18.34
C ALA A 82 10.37 8.16 -17.57
N TYR A 83 9.92 7.66 -16.43
CA TYR A 83 9.03 8.39 -15.53
C TYR A 83 9.18 7.88 -14.10
N ALA A 84 8.72 8.66 -13.15
CA ALA A 84 8.70 8.28 -11.76
C ALA A 84 7.32 8.50 -11.13
N LEU A 85 6.92 7.58 -10.29
CA LEU A 85 5.69 7.66 -9.51
C LEU A 85 6.02 7.85 -8.04
N ALA A 86 5.13 8.51 -7.31
CA ALA A 86 5.22 8.72 -5.88
C ALA A 86 3.89 8.41 -5.19
N ALA A 87 3.98 7.77 -4.04
CA ALA A 87 2.85 7.45 -3.18
C ALA A 87 2.98 8.18 -1.85
N TYR A 88 1.87 8.79 -1.39
CA TYR A 88 1.82 9.54 -0.13
C TYR A 88 0.62 9.11 0.71
N PRO A 89 0.65 9.26 2.05
CA PRO A 89 -0.54 9.06 2.87
C PRO A 89 -1.55 10.18 2.62
N VAL A 90 -2.80 9.82 2.41
CA VAL A 90 -3.90 10.79 2.30
C VAL A 90 -4.16 11.41 3.67
N SER A 91 -4.46 12.71 3.72
CA SER A 91 -4.68 13.45 4.98
C SER A 91 -6.14 13.67 5.35
N GLN A 92 -7.06 13.35 4.46
CA GLN A 92 -8.51 13.53 4.68
C GLN A 92 -9.27 12.31 4.23
N SER A 93 -10.26 11.90 5.01
CA SER A 93 -11.13 10.77 4.67
C SER A 93 -11.91 11.03 3.37
N TRP A 94 -12.06 9.98 2.58
CA TRP A 94 -12.77 10.02 1.30
C TRP A 94 -13.66 8.80 1.12
N GLN A 95 -14.62 8.89 0.22
CA GLN A 95 -15.54 7.81 -0.12
C GLN A 95 -15.28 7.30 -1.53
N ASN A 96 -15.38 5.98 -1.69
CA ASN A 96 -15.13 5.34 -2.99
C ASN A 96 -16.10 5.84 -4.07
N GLY A 97 -17.38 5.82 -3.77
CA GLY A 97 -18.45 6.11 -4.73
C GLY A 97 -18.78 4.93 -5.62
N VAL A 98 -19.73 5.17 -6.53
CA VAL A 98 -20.26 4.15 -7.45
C VAL A 98 -20.24 4.59 -8.92
N GLY A 99 -19.45 5.60 -9.24
CA GLY A 99 -19.35 6.13 -10.60
C GLY A 99 -18.44 5.32 -11.50
N ARG A 100 -18.64 5.52 -12.82
CA ARG A 100 -17.79 4.98 -13.88
C ARG A 100 -17.46 6.05 -14.91
N MET A 101 -16.20 6.09 -15.37
CA MET A 101 -15.73 7.06 -16.36
C MET A 101 -16.44 6.90 -17.72
N LEU A 102 -16.69 5.67 -18.15
CA LEU A 102 -17.30 5.38 -19.45
C LEU A 102 -18.82 5.33 -19.45
N GLU A 103 -19.45 5.45 -18.29
CA GLU A 103 -20.89 5.68 -18.30
C GLU A 103 -21.15 7.07 -18.84
N PRO A 104 -21.80 7.20 -20.01
CA PRO A 104 -22.15 8.49 -20.52
C PRO A 104 -22.93 9.20 -19.43
N ILE A 105 -22.58 10.44 -19.14
CA ILE A 105 -23.38 11.35 -18.33
C ILE A 105 -24.77 11.25 -18.91
N ARG A 106 -25.57 10.33 -18.36
CA ARG A 106 -26.91 10.08 -18.90
C ARG A 106 -27.64 11.40 -18.84
N GLN A 107 -28.26 11.77 -19.89
CA GLN A 107 -28.90 13.01 -20.31
C GLN A 107 -29.35 14.04 -19.23
N ASN A 108 -29.19 13.76 -17.96
CA ASN A 108 -29.57 14.63 -16.83
C ASN A 108 -28.39 14.96 -15.89
N GLY A 109 -27.13 14.77 -16.33
CA GLY A 109 -25.97 15.20 -15.55
C GLY A 109 -25.82 14.51 -14.19
N TYR A 110 -26.06 13.21 -14.12
CA TYR A 110 -25.83 12.47 -12.89
C TYR A 110 -24.37 12.55 -12.49
N ILE A 111 -24.14 13.26 -11.41
CA ILE A 111 -22.90 13.24 -10.67
C ILE A 111 -23.03 12.09 -9.69
N HIS A 112 -22.10 11.15 -9.76
CA HIS A 112 -22.08 10.02 -8.83
C HIS A 112 -21.57 10.50 -7.47
N ASP A 113 -22.04 9.83 -6.41
CA ASP A 113 -21.54 10.04 -5.06
C ASP A 113 -20.08 9.60 -4.93
N GLY A 114 -19.42 10.06 -3.86
CA GLY A 114 -18.06 9.68 -3.53
C GLY A 114 -17.01 10.70 -3.93
N SER A 115 -15.76 10.23 -4.00
CA SER A 115 -14.61 11.09 -4.25
C SER A 115 -14.42 11.41 -5.75
N SER A 116 -13.93 12.62 -5.99
CA SER A 116 -13.55 13.12 -7.31
C SER A 116 -12.39 14.11 -7.14
N TRP A 117 -11.99 14.80 -8.19
CA TRP A 117 -10.97 15.83 -8.09
C TRP A 117 -11.35 16.97 -7.12
N ILE A 118 -12.61 17.40 -7.15
CA ILE A 118 -13.11 18.51 -6.31
C ILE A 118 -13.57 18.01 -4.95
N TYR A 119 -14.26 16.87 -4.91
CA TYR A 119 -14.90 16.36 -3.71
C TYR A 119 -14.15 15.17 -3.13
N ARG A 120 -14.03 15.08 -1.82
CA ARG A 120 -13.64 13.87 -1.11
C ARG A 120 -14.84 12.98 -0.76
N ASP A 121 -16.02 13.58 -0.65
CA ASP A 121 -17.31 12.91 -0.42
C ASP A 121 -18.44 13.77 -1.04
N LYS A 122 -18.94 13.35 -2.18
CA LYS A 122 -20.10 13.94 -2.84
C LYS A 122 -21.29 13.07 -2.51
N LYS A 123 -22.33 13.65 -1.93
CA LYS A 123 -23.57 12.94 -1.54
C LYS A 123 -24.80 13.44 -2.28
N ASP A 124 -24.74 14.64 -2.78
CA ASP A 124 -25.82 15.19 -3.57
C ASP A 124 -25.55 14.93 -5.07
N LEU A 125 -26.50 14.24 -5.71
CA LEU A 125 -26.40 13.85 -7.11
C LEU A 125 -26.78 14.99 -8.08
N THR A 126 -26.94 16.20 -7.57
CA THR A 126 -27.14 17.39 -8.39
C THR A 126 -25.81 17.99 -8.84
N SER A 127 -25.82 18.76 -9.91
CA SER A 127 -24.63 19.48 -10.38
C SER A 127 -24.19 20.61 -9.45
N THR A 128 -25.05 21.00 -8.52
CA THR A 128 -24.81 22.11 -7.58
C THR A 128 -24.15 21.59 -6.31
N TYR A 129 -23.17 22.33 -5.79
CA TYR A 129 -22.57 22.05 -4.50
C TYR A 129 -23.59 22.31 -3.36
N VAL A 130 -23.77 21.34 -2.49
CA VAL A 130 -24.65 21.44 -1.32
C VAL A 130 -23.80 21.26 -0.05
N ALA A 131 -23.45 22.36 0.59
CA ALA A 131 -22.52 22.41 1.72
C ALA A 131 -22.90 21.49 2.92
N THR A 132 -24.19 21.15 3.05
CA THR A 132 -24.68 20.26 4.12
C THR A 132 -24.50 18.77 3.81
N LYS A 133 -24.21 18.43 2.56
CA LYS A 133 -24.08 17.05 2.10
C LYS A 133 -22.73 16.75 1.47
N ASP A 134 -22.17 17.71 0.73
CA ASP A 134 -20.97 17.55 -0.06
C ASP A 134 -19.74 18.06 0.70
N THR A 135 -18.68 17.29 0.66
CA THR A 135 -17.41 17.69 1.29
C THR A 135 -16.31 17.75 0.24
N GLN A 136 -15.69 18.93 0.12
CA GLN A 136 -14.56 19.14 -0.79
C GLN A 136 -13.23 18.80 -0.13
N TRP A 137 -12.21 18.58 -0.95
CA TRP A 137 -10.84 18.61 -0.49
C TRP A 137 -10.49 20.02 -0.04
N THR A 138 -10.02 20.13 1.19
CA THR A 138 -9.61 21.40 1.76
C THR A 138 -8.12 21.41 2.00
N SER A 139 -7.47 22.55 1.73
CA SER A 139 -6.09 22.71 2.12
C SER A 139 -5.99 22.77 3.63
N GLU A 140 -5.33 21.80 4.22
CA GLU A 140 -4.99 21.82 5.64
C GLU A 140 -3.56 22.32 5.79
N SER A 141 -3.40 23.44 6.49
CA SER A 141 -2.11 23.84 7.01
C SER A 141 -1.92 23.13 8.34
N LEU A 142 -1.18 22.03 8.34
CA LEU A 142 -0.78 21.40 9.59
C LEU A 142 0.41 22.15 10.17
N ALA A 143 0.29 22.49 11.43
CA ALA A 143 1.31 23.22 12.15
C ALA A 143 2.63 22.46 12.14
N THR A 144 3.69 23.17 11.78
CA THR A 144 5.10 22.79 11.92
C THR A 144 5.52 21.42 11.36
N GLY A 145 5.86 21.42 10.09
CA GLY A 145 6.82 20.46 9.53
C GLY A 145 6.32 19.07 9.22
N THR A 146 5.04 18.78 9.42
CA THR A 146 4.56 17.43 9.31
C THR A 146 3.61 17.18 8.14
N ALA A 147 3.22 18.18 7.38
CA ALA A 147 2.32 17.97 6.31
C ALA A 147 2.53 18.89 5.25
N MET A 148 2.11 18.73 4.23
CA MET A 148 1.43 19.10 3.46
C MET A 148 1.00 19.02 2.41
N LYS A 149 0.44 19.13 1.91
CA LYS A 149 -0.45 19.37 1.22
C LYS A 149 -0.55 19.65 0.13
N TYR A 150 -1.22 19.62 -0.55
CA TYR A 150 -1.94 20.30 -1.06
C TYR A 150 -2.65 20.44 -2.03
N SER A 151 -3.42 20.79 -2.19
CA SER A 151 -3.91 21.30 -3.28
C SER A 151 -4.27 22.64 -3.26
N SER A 152 -4.36 23.20 -4.23
CA SER A 152 -4.94 24.44 -4.46
C SER A 152 -6.42 24.40 -4.25
N VAL A 153 -7.02 25.54 -4.27
CA VAL A 153 -8.46 25.79 -4.25
C VAL A 153 -9.27 24.92 -5.21
N THR A 154 -8.60 24.16 -6.05
CA THR A 154 -9.19 23.40 -7.17
C THR A 154 -9.30 21.89 -6.96
N GLY A 155 -8.89 21.36 -5.82
CA GLY A 155 -9.03 19.92 -5.53
C GLY A 155 -7.78 19.08 -5.79
N GLY A 156 -7.96 17.82 -6.11
CA GLY A 156 -6.87 16.89 -6.43
C GLY A 156 -6.35 16.06 -5.26
N GLY A 157 -7.07 16.05 -4.15
CA GLY A 157 -6.68 15.34 -2.94
C GLY A 157 -5.79 16.17 -2.02
N THR A 158 -5.58 15.67 -0.82
CA THR A 158 -4.67 16.23 0.18
C THR A 158 -3.84 15.10 0.80
N TRP A 159 -2.56 15.35 1.04
CA TRP A 159 -1.63 14.32 1.51
C TRP A 159 -0.50 14.89 2.35
N TYR A 160 0.18 14.00 3.08
CA TYR A 160 1.37 14.32 3.86
C TYR A 160 2.62 14.16 3.02
N THR A 161 3.39 15.22 2.80
CA THR A 161 4.54 15.23 1.90
C THR A 161 5.82 14.63 2.47
N ASN A 162 5.91 14.51 3.81
CA ASN A 162 7.13 14.06 4.47
C ASN A 162 7.31 12.53 4.48
N TYR A 163 6.26 11.80 4.14
CA TYR A 163 6.25 10.34 4.14
C TYR A 163 5.84 9.85 2.77
N TYR A 164 6.75 9.28 2.04
CA TYR A 164 6.49 8.88 0.67
C TYR A 164 7.28 7.64 0.25
N GLY A 165 6.76 6.92 -0.71
CA GLY A 165 7.47 5.94 -1.51
C GLY A 165 7.60 6.45 -2.93
N THR A 166 8.68 6.07 -3.62
CA THR A 166 8.88 6.39 -5.04
C THR A 166 9.38 5.19 -5.80
N GLU A 167 8.99 5.10 -7.07
CA GLU A 167 9.55 4.13 -8.00
C GLU A 167 9.77 4.80 -9.35
N SER A 168 10.93 4.53 -9.94
CA SER A 168 11.32 5.06 -11.25
C SER A 168 11.29 3.95 -12.27
N PHE A 169 10.77 4.24 -13.44
CA PHE A 169 10.64 3.33 -14.56
C PHE A 169 11.53 3.81 -15.71
N ASP A 170 12.30 2.89 -16.26
CA ASP A 170 13.20 3.14 -17.38
C ASP A 170 13.20 1.92 -18.30
N HIS A 171 12.47 2.01 -19.41
CA HIS A 171 12.39 1.01 -20.48
C HIS A 171 11.88 -0.40 -20.10
N GLU A 172 11.40 -0.60 -18.87
CA GLU A 172 10.98 -1.89 -18.36
C GLU A 172 9.45 -2.02 -18.25
N THR A 173 9.01 -3.03 -17.52
CA THR A 173 7.59 -3.28 -17.29
C THR A 173 6.94 -2.10 -16.58
N THR A 174 5.68 -1.88 -16.85
CA THR A 174 4.88 -0.83 -16.22
C THR A 174 4.19 -1.31 -14.94
N ASP A 175 4.43 -2.54 -14.50
CA ASP A 175 3.93 -3.04 -13.23
C ASP A 175 4.66 -2.37 -12.08
N LEU A 176 3.89 -1.85 -11.13
CA LEU A 176 4.40 -1.15 -9.96
C LEU A 176 4.63 -2.13 -8.81
N ARG A 177 5.81 -2.09 -8.20
CA ARG A 177 6.11 -2.72 -6.91
C ARG A 177 6.89 -1.75 -6.01
N MET A 178 6.21 -0.70 -5.57
CA MET A 178 6.79 0.42 -4.84
C MET A 178 6.93 0.11 -3.33
N ASP A 179 8.10 0.40 -2.76
CA ASP A 179 8.27 0.41 -1.30
C ASP A 179 7.51 1.60 -0.70
N VAL A 180 6.42 1.28 -0.02
CA VAL A 180 5.57 2.25 0.70
C VAL A 180 5.70 2.10 2.22
N THR A 181 6.78 1.49 2.69
CA THR A 181 7.04 1.30 4.13
C THR A 181 6.96 2.62 4.91
N PRO A 182 7.55 3.75 4.46
CA PRO A 182 7.41 5.02 5.17
C PRO A 182 5.95 5.51 5.23
N VAL A 183 5.18 5.28 4.18
CA VAL A 183 3.76 5.68 4.07
C VAL A 183 2.89 4.89 5.06
N ILE A 184 3.01 3.56 5.02
CA ILE A 184 2.22 2.67 5.88
C ILE A 184 2.64 2.83 7.35
N ASN A 185 3.93 2.94 7.63
CA ASN A 185 4.40 3.20 8.99
C ASN A 185 3.84 4.52 9.53
N TYR A 186 3.74 5.56 8.71
CA TYR A 186 3.10 6.80 9.13
C TYR A 186 1.60 6.61 9.42
N ILE A 187 0.88 5.85 8.58
CA ILE A 187 -0.54 5.54 8.81
C ILE A 187 -0.71 4.72 10.11
N LEU A 188 0.13 3.70 10.30
CA LEU A 188 0.08 2.82 11.47
C LEU A 188 0.69 3.44 12.73
N GLN A 189 1.52 4.49 12.59
CA GLN A 189 2.12 5.13 13.74
C GLN A 189 1.04 5.67 14.66
N THR A 190 0.91 4.99 15.75
CA THR A 190 0.47 5.57 17.00
C THR A 190 1.54 6.58 17.42
N THR A 191 1.55 7.76 16.85
CA THR A 191 2.45 8.81 17.33
C THR A 191 2.06 9.15 18.76
N ALA A 192 3.03 9.59 19.56
CA ALA A 192 2.76 10.18 20.87
C ALA A 192 1.75 11.33 20.83
N SER A 193 1.42 11.83 19.64
CA SER A 193 0.37 12.80 19.34
C SER A 193 -0.94 12.19 18.86
N LYS A 194 -0.95 10.91 18.46
CA LYS A 194 -2.17 10.15 18.13
C LYS A 194 -2.41 9.19 19.30
N SER A 195 -3.24 9.64 20.20
CA SER A 195 -3.55 9.02 21.48
C SER A 195 -3.95 7.55 21.38
N ALA A 196 -3.34 6.74 22.19
CA ALA A 196 -3.60 5.35 22.51
C ALA A 196 -3.14 4.31 21.46
N PRO A 197 -2.53 3.21 21.91
CA PRO A 197 -2.24 2.03 21.07
C PRO A 197 -3.53 1.51 20.44
N GLY A 198 -3.54 1.33 19.13
CA GLY A 198 -4.67 0.78 18.40
C GLY A 198 -5.59 1.80 17.70
N THR A 199 -5.38 3.10 17.89
CA THR A 199 -6.10 4.14 17.14
C THR A 199 -5.18 4.77 16.10
N PHE A 200 -5.33 4.39 14.86
CA PHE A 200 -4.70 5.06 13.72
C PHE A 200 -5.77 5.55 12.74
N ILE A 201 -5.45 6.61 12.03
CA ILE A 201 -6.32 7.14 10.97
C ILE A 201 -5.80 6.61 9.65
N ASN A 202 -6.58 5.78 9.01
CA ASN A 202 -6.27 5.21 7.71
C ASN A 202 -7.18 5.85 6.66
N ASP A 203 -6.68 6.90 6.02
CA ASP A 203 -7.33 7.53 4.88
C ASP A 203 -6.76 7.03 3.54
N GLY A 204 -5.87 6.03 3.58
CA GLY A 204 -5.29 5.39 2.40
C GLY A 204 -4.09 6.11 1.83
N ILE A 205 -3.81 5.80 0.59
CA ILE A 205 -2.64 6.24 -0.19
C ILE A 205 -3.13 6.99 -1.41
N ILE A 206 -2.45 8.09 -1.76
CA ILE A 206 -2.58 8.75 -3.06
C ILE A 206 -1.33 8.46 -3.89
N LEU A 207 -1.53 7.98 -5.10
CA LEU A 207 -0.48 7.73 -6.09
C LEU A 207 -0.56 8.79 -7.19
N MET A 208 0.60 9.37 -7.52
CA MET A 208 0.72 10.42 -8.53
C MET A 208 2.08 10.35 -9.22
N ARG A 209 2.33 11.21 -10.19
CA ARG A 209 3.66 11.37 -10.77
C ARG A 209 4.60 12.03 -9.76
N SER A 210 5.88 11.72 -9.83
CA SER A 210 6.87 12.21 -8.86
C SER A 210 7.43 13.57 -9.25
N GLY A 211 7.63 14.43 -8.26
CA GLY A 211 8.39 15.67 -8.36
C GLY A 211 7.88 16.62 -9.46
N SER A 212 8.79 17.09 -10.31
CA SER A 212 8.47 18.04 -11.39
C SER A 212 7.53 17.44 -12.44
N GLN A 213 7.54 16.13 -12.63
CA GLN A 213 6.63 15.47 -13.57
C GLN A 213 5.15 15.63 -13.19
N GLU A 214 4.84 15.91 -11.94
CA GLU A 214 3.47 16.23 -11.53
C GLU A 214 3.09 17.69 -11.87
N THR A 215 4.01 18.62 -11.76
CA THR A 215 3.73 20.07 -11.81
C THR A 215 4.16 20.77 -13.09
N ASP A 216 5.05 20.17 -13.89
CA ASP A 216 5.52 20.76 -15.14
C ASP A 216 4.42 20.82 -16.22
N ALA A 217 4.69 21.56 -17.29
CA ALA A 217 3.79 21.70 -18.44
C ALA A 217 4.10 20.68 -19.54
N VAL A 218 4.48 19.45 -19.18
CA VAL A 218 4.77 18.37 -20.12
C VAL A 218 3.70 17.28 -20.00
N ALA A 219 3.22 16.79 -21.13
CA ALA A 219 2.33 15.65 -21.17
C ALA A 219 3.14 14.35 -21.09
N TYR A 220 2.79 13.48 -20.15
CA TYR A 220 3.46 12.19 -19.92
C TYR A 220 2.60 10.98 -20.28
N GLY A 221 1.53 11.18 -21.05
CA GLY A 221 0.63 10.11 -21.46
C GLY A 221 -0.23 9.55 -20.32
N ASN A 222 -0.68 8.32 -20.50
CA ASN A 222 -1.60 7.65 -19.58
C ASN A 222 -1.06 6.28 -19.22
N ILE A 223 -0.94 6.01 -17.92
CA ILE A 223 -0.59 4.71 -17.36
C ILE A 223 -1.86 4.16 -16.72
N GLN A 224 -2.20 2.93 -17.05
CA GLN A 224 -3.40 2.28 -16.59
C GLN A 224 -3.07 1.03 -15.77
N PHE A 225 -3.72 0.89 -14.63
CA PHE A 225 -3.63 -0.28 -13.76
C PHE A 225 -5.00 -0.91 -13.56
N PHE A 226 -5.03 -2.20 -13.25
CA PHE A 226 -6.25 -2.85 -12.82
C PHE A 226 -6.72 -2.32 -11.47
N SER A 227 -8.03 -2.09 -11.32
CA SER A 227 -8.64 -1.66 -10.07
C SER A 227 -9.09 -2.85 -9.21
N ARG A 228 -9.62 -2.55 -8.05
CA ARG A 228 -10.30 -3.52 -7.19
C ARG A 228 -11.50 -4.19 -7.88
N GLU A 229 -12.21 -3.45 -8.72
CA GLU A 229 -13.40 -3.92 -9.44
C GLU A 229 -13.08 -4.71 -10.73
N THR A 230 -11.80 -5.03 -10.95
CA THR A 230 -11.41 -5.87 -12.07
C THR A 230 -11.91 -7.31 -11.88
N ASN A 231 -12.31 -7.95 -12.99
CA ASN A 231 -12.65 -9.37 -13.01
C ASN A 231 -11.41 -10.28 -13.14
N THR A 232 -10.23 -9.76 -12.83
CA THR A 232 -8.96 -10.50 -12.91
C THR A 232 -8.36 -10.72 -11.52
N VAL A 233 -7.27 -11.47 -11.45
CA VAL A 233 -6.49 -11.68 -10.22
C VAL A 233 -5.52 -10.52 -9.92
N TYR A 234 -5.52 -9.48 -10.75
CA TYR A 234 -4.55 -8.39 -10.72
C TYR A 234 -5.04 -7.16 -9.94
N GLN A 235 -5.88 -7.37 -8.95
CA GLN A 235 -6.34 -6.29 -8.06
C GLN A 235 -5.16 -5.63 -7.34
N PRO A 236 -5.27 -4.33 -6.99
CA PRO A 236 -4.30 -3.65 -6.16
C PRO A 236 -4.08 -4.38 -4.84
N ARG A 237 -2.82 -4.64 -4.52
CA ARG A 237 -2.47 -5.34 -3.29
C ARG A 237 -1.32 -4.66 -2.55
N LEU A 238 -1.37 -4.73 -1.24
CA LEU A 238 -0.27 -4.38 -0.36
C LEU A 238 0.41 -5.68 0.08
N GLU A 239 1.65 -5.85 -0.31
CA GLU A 239 2.50 -6.96 0.08
C GLU A 239 3.26 -6.59 1.35
N ILE A 240 3.17 -7.42 2.37
CA ILE A 240 3.79 -7.24 3.67
C ILE A 240 4.87 -8.30 3.81
N VAL A 241 6.11 -7.87 3.85
CA VAL A 241 7.27 -8.72 4.06
C VAL A 241 7.77 -8.53 5.48
N TYR A 242 7.74 -9.56 6.31
CA TYR A 242 8.11 -9.46 7.71
C TYR A 242 8.89 -10.68 8.19
N ASP A 243 9.58 -10.50 9.30
CA ASP A 243 10.18 -11.60 10.02
C ASP A 243 9.15 -12.21 11.00
N ASP A 244 8.91 -13.50 10.86
CA ASP A 244 8.03 -14.28 11.72
C ASP A 244 8.83 -15.30 12.53
N SER A 245 10.15 -15.24 12.45
CA SER A 245 11.04 -16.16 13.15
C SER A 245 11.44 -15.61 14.52
N SER A 246 10.50 -15.39 15.41
CA SER A 246 10.85 -15.46 16.84
C SER A 246 11.23 -16.90 17.14
N PHE A 247 12.49 -17.12 17.41
CA PHE A 247 12.91 -18.42 17.94
C PHE A 247 12.55 -18.42 19.43
N ASP A 248 11.41 -19.01 19.75
CA ASP A 248 11.01 -19.22 21.14
C ASP A 248 11.82 -20.37 21.71
N THR A 249 12.63 -20.07 22.70
CA THR A 249 13.39 -21.07 23.49
C THR A 249 12.63 -21.55 24.72
N THR A 250 11.41 -21.03 24.96
CA THR A 250 10.57 -21.42 26.10
C THR A 250 10.27 -22.91 26.03
N GLY A 251 10.65 -23.63 27.07
CA GLY A 251 10.48 -25.09 27.14
C GLY A 251 11.55 -25.90 26.39
N LEU A 252 12.55 -25.26 25.77
CA LEU A 252 13.73 -25.96 25.26
C LEU A 252 14.82 -26.02 26.35
N THR A 253 15.54 -27.12 26.35
CA THR A 253 16.70 -27.30 27.26
C THR A 253 17.96 -26.85 26.53
N GLU A 254 18.80 -26.08 27.21
CA GLU A 254 20.09 -25.68 26.67
C GLU A 254 21.00 -26.91 26.45
N LEU A 255 21.76 -26.90 25.36
CA LEU A 255 22.74 -27.92 25.06
C LEU A 255 24.02 -27.64 25.87
N THR A 256 24.16 -28.32 27.02
CA THR A 256 25.25 -28.07 27.95
C THR A 256 26.32 -29.18 27.96
N SER A 257 26.16 -30.24 27.16
CA SER A 257 27.05 -31.40 27.18
C SER A 257 27.90 -31.49 25.90
N ASP A 258 29.12 -32.03 26.05
CA ASP A 258 30.03 -32.36 24.95
C ASP A 258 29.45 -33.46 24.02
N GLU A 259 28.39 -34.13 24.45
CA GLU A 259 27.70 -35.15 23.66
C GLU A 259 26.60 -34.58 22.75
N GLY A 260 26.60 -33.30 22.53
CA GLY A 260 25.65 -32.63 21.63
C GLY A 260 25.98 -32.86 20.15
N VAL A 261 24.95 -32.94 19.31
CA VAL A 261 25.07 -32.91 17.87
C VAL A 261 24.36 -31.68 17.35
N VAL A 262 25.09 -30.85 16.59
CA VAL A 262 24.57 -29.66 15.94
C VAL A 262 24.41 -29.94 14.46
N TYR A 263 23.28 -29.57 13.89
CA TYR A 263 23.05 -29.71 12.44
C TYR A 263 22.19 -28.58 11.90
N VAL A 264 22.30 -28.36 10.61
CA VAL A 264 21.56 -27.31 9.90
C VAL A 264 20.30 -27.90 9.30
N LYS A 265 19.16 -27.24 9.55
CA LYS A 265 17.89 -27.55 8.88
C LYS A 265 17.63 -26.59 7.73
N ASN A 266 16.87 -27.07 6.74
CA ASN A 266 16.40 -26.27 5.60
C ASN A 266 17.53 -25.68 4.74
N LEU A 267 18.68 -26.37 4.69
CA LEU A 267 19.74 -26.00 3.77
C LEU A 267 19.31 -26.43 2.36
N LYS A 268 19.24 -25.48 1.42
CA LYS A 268 19.07 -25.77 0.00
C LYS A 268 20.42 -26.10 -0.63
N HIS A 269 20.39 -26.86 -1.72
CA HIS A 269 21.59 -27.19 -2.47
C HIS A 269 22.18 -25.95 -3.19
N GLU A 270 21.30 -25.03 -3.61
CA GLU A 270 21.68 -23.79 -4.32
C GLU A 270 20.84 -22.63 -3.85
N TYR A 271 21.40 -21.43 -3.82
CA TYR A 271 20.78 -20.16 -3.47
C TYR A 271 21.02 -19.14 -4.56
N SER A 272 20.01 -18.35 -4.89
CA SER A 272 20.20 -17.18 -5.77
C SER A 272 20.96 -16.07 -5.04
N THR A 273 21.74 -15.30 -5.79
CA THR A 273 22.49 -14.15 -5.25
C THR A 273 21.59 -13.05 -4.68
N LYS A 274 20.30 -13.03 -5.06
CA LYS A 274 19.28 -12.10 -4.54
C LYS A 274 18.51 -12.66 -3.35
N GLU A 275 18.69 -13.93 -3.02
CA GLU A 275 17.99 -14.61 -1.94
C GLU A 275 18.66 -14.33 -0.59
N LYS A 276 17.88 -14.07 0.45
CA LYS A 276 18.33 -13.98 1.84
C LYS A 276 17.95 -15.28 2.57
N PRO A 277 18.79 -16.31 2.54
CA PRO A 277 18.46 -17.59 3.14
C PRO A 277 18.45 -17.50 4.65
N LYS A 278 17.40 -18.04 5.28
CA LYS A 278 17.36 -18.28 6.71
C LYS A 278 17.90 -19.68 6.99
N ILE A 279 19.04 -19.74 7.61
CA ILE A 279 19.68 -21.00 8.02
C ILE A 279 19.32 -21.27 9.46
N ARG A 280 18.68 -22.42 9.73
CA ARG A 280 18.34 -22.84 11.09
C ARG A 280 19.37 -23.85 11.57
N VAL A 281 20.08 -23.49 12.62
CA VAL A 281 20.98 -24.39 13.35
C VAL A 281 20.23 -25.00 14.52
N VAL A 282 20.29 -26.30 14.68
CA VAL A 282 19.55 -27.04 15.69
C VAL A 282 20.51 -27.95 16.45
N GLY A 283 20.40 -27.94 17.77
CA GLY A 283 21.16 -28.86 18.65
C GLY A 283 20.28 -29.98 19.17
N ARG A 284 20.84 -31.15 19.39
CA ARG A 284 20.22 -32.25 20.11
C ARG A 284 21.29 -33.12 20.79
N ASP A 285 20.91 -33.90 21.77
CA ASP A 285 21.80 -34.92 22.34
C ASP A 285 22.16 -35.95 21.25
N ARG A 286 23.41 -36.43 21.28
CA ARG A 286 23.91 -37.45 20.34
C ARG A 286 23.17 -38.76 20.56
N TYR A 287 22.96 -39.14 21.84
CA TYR A 287 22.26 -40.34 22.24
C TYR A 287 20.89 -39.96 22.82
N LEU A 288 19.85 -40.09 22.03
CA LEU A 288 18.49 -39.85 22.52
C LEU A 288 18.01 -41.02 23.38
N THR A 289 17.54 -40.71 24.59
CA THR A 289 16.86 -41.71 25.40
C THR A 289 15.55 -42.08 24.73
N LYS A 290 15.43 -43.34 24.29
CA LYS A 290 14.19 -43.85 23.70
C LYS A 290 13.16 -44.05 24.79
N THR A 291 12.04 -43.35 24.68
CA THR A 291 10.86 -43.58 25.53
C THR A 291 9.80 -44.30 24.68
N PHE A 292 8.94 -45.10 25.34
CA PHE A 292 7.79 -45.72 24.68
C PHE A 292 6.63 -44.73 24.39
N SER A 293 6.93 -43.47 24.37
CA SER A 293 5.98 -42.41 24.02
C SER A 293 5.75 -42.35 22.52
N THR A 294 4.51 -42.15 22.10
CA THR A 294 4.13 -41.91 20.69
C THR A 294 4.49 -40.50 20.24
N GLU A 295 5.05 -39.66 21.11
CA GLU A 295 5.46 -38.30 20.80
C GLU A 295 6.70 -38.29 19.90
N SER A 296 6.69 -37.36 18.93
CA SER A 296 7.78 -37.19 17.99
C SER A 296 9.07 -36.74 18.67
N ASN A 297 10.22 -37.26 18.19
CA ASN A 297 11.55 -36.93 18.70
C ASN A 297 11.95 -35.44 18.61
N TYR A 298 11.11 -34.58 18.01
CA TYR A 298 11.42 -33.14 17.90
C TYR A 298 11.41 -32.43 19.27
N LYS A 299 10.73 -32.96 20.30
CA LYS A 299 10.78 -32.43 21.67
C LYS A 299 12.16 -32.55 22.34
N THR A 300 13.09 -33.25 21.72
CA THR A 300 14.46 -33.37 22.19
C THR A 300 15.42 -32.35 21.57
N ILE A 301 14.91 -31.41 20.82
CA ILE A 301 15.70 -30.31 20.27
C ILE A 301 16.09 -29.36 21.39
N LYS A 302 17.37 -29.00 21.43
CA LYS A 302 17.97 -28.09 22.38
C LYS A 302 18.42 -26.83 21.66
N PHE A 303 18.40 -25.70 22.34
CA PHE A 303 18.97 -24.47 21.81
C PHE A 303 20.46 -24.35 22.15
N LEU A 304 21.18 -23.60 21.36
CA LEU A 304 22.58 -23.27 21.58
C LEU A 304 22.65 -21.92 22.29
N HIS A 305 23.47 -21.84 23.36
CA HIS A 305 23.75 -20.56 24.01
C HIS A 305 24.45 -19.62 23.02
N SER A 306 24.08 -18.35 23.05
CA SER A 306 24.69 -17.28 22.23
C SER A 306 25.99 -16.78 22.83
#